data_e9933100553f48f463f1bf3257f859fb
#
_entry.id   e9933100553f48f463f1bf3257f859fb
#
_cell.length_a   1.000
_cell.length_b   1.000
_cell.length_c   1.000
_cell.angle_alpha   90.00
_cell.angle_beta   90.00
_cell.angle_gamma   90.00
#
_symmetry.space_group_name_H-M   'P 1'
#
loop_
_entity.id
_entity.type
_entity.pdbx_description
1 polymer ?
#
loop_
_entity_poly.entity_id
_entity_poly.type
_entity_poly.pdbx_seq_one_letter_code
_entity_poly.pdbx_strand_id
1 'polypeptide(L)'
;MSYNLNNLFDAQDDVGKDDKAYLPIALKNNDDHIMGCLQVNNSKWRNECLFLDWSEEVVQKKISNISDLLISMGESQPDIIAIQEIENLNVLRMLFSKIEFLGYTDFALIEGEDYRGIDNAIISKYPIYGARNFKIRFSDSVEVTSSRPIFEVKLGLDNEIIRVYVVHFPAPYNSANSRIDALNNLYAIVNSHDDKWIALGDFNITSQEEKDLGIYSQLNLCLIHI
;
A
#
# COMPACT_ATOMS: atom_id res chain seq x y z
N MET A 1 3.94 8.87 -9.30
CA MET A 1 3.10 9.32 -8.16
C MET A 1 3.08 8.25 -7.08
N SER A 2 3.10 8.63 -5.80
CA SER A 2 2.73 7.72 -4.70
C SER A 2 1.32 8.06 -4.23
N TYR A 3 0.49 7.06 -3.97
CA TYR A 3 -0.90 7.27 -3.57
C TYR A 3 -1.38 6.20 -2.58
N ASN A 4 -1.48 6.57 -1.30
CA ASN A 4 -2.14 5.75 -0.30
C ASN A 4 -3.66 5.86 -0.49
N LEU A 5 -4.32 4.74 -0.79
CA LEU A 5 -5.74 4.69 -1.11
C LEU A 5 -6.65 4.69 0.12
N ASN A 6 -6.07 4.73 1.32
CA ASN A 6 -6.83 4.72 2.57
C ASN A 6 -7.86 3.56 2.59
N ASN A 7 -7.36 2.34 2.55
CA ASN A 7 -8.14 1.09 2.60
C ASN A 7 -9.08 0.91 1.38
N LEU A 8 -8.53 0.60 0.21
CA LEU A 8 -9.32 0.16 -0.93
C LEU A 8 -9.49 -1.35 -0.87
N PHE A 9 -10.60 -1.80 -0.30
CA PHE A 9 -11.05 -3.19 -0.23
C PHE A 9 -12.09 -3.47 -1.30
N ASP A 10 -12.24 -4.73 -1.70
CA ASP A 10 -13.46 -5.17 -2.39
C ASP A 10 -14.57 -5.45 -1.35
N ALA A 11 -15.72 -5.92 -1.77
CA ALA A 11 -16.84 -6.14 -0.87
C ALA A 11 -16.98 -7.63 -0.48
N GLN A 12 -15.87 -8.38 -0.46
CA GLN A 12 -15.84 -9.81 -0.19
C GLN A 12 -14.95 -10.09 1.03
N ASP A 13 -15.24 -11.19 1.74
CA ASP A 13 -14.50 -11.63 2.93
C ASP A 13 -13.35 -12.54 2.50
N ASP A 14 -12.12 -12.10 2.69
CA ASP A 14 -10.94 -12.89 2.36
C ASP A 14 -10.59 -13.86 3.50
N VAL A 15 -10.51 -15.14 3.17
CA VAL A 15 -10.27 -16.20 4.17
C VAL A 15 -8.95 -15.96 4.91
N GLY A 16 -9.06 -15.79 6.23
CA GLY A 16 -7.91 -15.63 7.11
C GLY A 16 -7.38 -14.22 7.23
N LYS A 17 -8.10 -13.23 6.67
CA LYS A 17 -7.79 -11.80 6.84
C LYS A 17 -8.76 -11.13 7.83
N ASP A 18 -8.35 -9.99 8.37
CA ASP A 18 -9.18 -9.16 9.25
C ASP A 18 -9.74 -7.96 8.47
N ASP A 19 -10.52 -8.28 7.45
CA ASP A 19 -11.19 -7.33 6.55
C ASP A 19 -12.68 -7.15 6.83
N LYS A 20 -13.19 -7.78 7.90
CA LYS A 20 -14.60 -7.80 8.30
C LYS A 20 -15.28 -6.44 8.40
N ALA A 21 -14.51 -5.37 8.61
CA ALA A 21 -15.04 -4.01 8.59
C ALA A 21 -15.46 -3.57 7.17
N TYR A 22 -14.89 -4.17 6.13
CA TYR A 22 -15.08 -3.79 4.74
C TYR A 22 -16.05 -4.72 3.99
N LEU A 23 -17.10 -5.16 4.66
CA LEU A 23 -18.16 -5.98 4.09
C LEU A 23 -19.48 -5.20 3.97
N PRO A 24 -20.34 -5.58 3.01
CA PRO A 24 -21.72 -5.08 2.95
C PRO A 24 -22.45 -5.31 4.26
N ILE A 25 -23.23 -4.33 4.70
CA ILE A 25 -23.96 -4.40 5.97
C ILE A 25 -24.90 -5.62 6.04
N ALA A 26 -25.41 -6.07 4.90
CA ALA A 26 -26.25 -7.26 4.81
C ALA A 26 -25.54 -8.55 5.24
N LEU A 27 -24.21 -8.62 5.10
CA LEU A 27 -23.40 -9.77 5.49
C LEU A 27 -22.98 -9.74 6.97
N LYS A 28 -23.19 -8.62 7.66
CA LYS A 28 -22.78 -8.39 9.06
C LYS A 28 -23.82 -8.81 10.11
N ASN A 29 -25.00 -9.27 9.71
CA ASN A 29 -26.12 -9.57 10.58
C ASN A 29 -26.11 -11.04 11.08
N ASN A 30 -24.94 -11.61 11.35
CA ASN A 30 -24.81 -12.95 11.92
C ASN A 30 -24.04 -12.90 13.26
N ASP A 31 -24.32 -13.88 14.12
CA ASP A 31 -23.79 -13.92 15.48
C ASP A 31 -22.24 -13.99 15.48
N ASP A 32 -21.64 -14.75 14.57
CA ASP A 32 -20.18 -14.91 14.49
C ASP A 32 -19.47 -13.60 14.16
N HIS A 33 -20.01 -12.84 13.18
CA HIS A 33 -19.50 -11.52 12.83
C HIS A 33 -19.63 -10.54 14.01
N ILE A 34 -20.84 -10.46 14.60
CA ILE A 34 -21.12 -9.56 15.73
C ILE A 34 -20.21 -9.88 16.91
N MET A 35 -20.09 -11.15 17.29
CA MET A 35 -19.24 -11.58 18.39
C MET A 35 -17.76 -11.30 18.10
N GLY A 36 -17.30 -11.49 16.87
CA GLY A 36 -15.95 -11.14 16.45
C GLY A 36 -15.67 -9.62 16.55
N CYS A 37 -16.57 -8.79 16.06
CA CYS A 37 -16.46 -7.34 16.17
C CYS A 37 -16.45 -6.84 17.64
N LEU A 38 -17.22 -7.48 18.52
CA LEU A 38 -17.26 -7.12 19.95
C LEU A 38 -15.93 -7.36 20.67
N GLN A 39 -15.04 -8.21 20.13
CA GLN A 39 -13.69 -8.42 20.67
C GLN A 39 -12.72 -7.28 20.32
N VAL A 40 -13.06 -6.40 19.39
CA VAL A 40 -12.21 -5.26 19.00
C VAL A 40 -12.19 -4.22 20.11
N ASN A 41 -11.01 -4.03 20.73
CA ASN A 41 -10.86 -3.12 21.87
C ASN A 41 -11.09 -1.65 21.51
N ASN A 42 -10.62 -1.21 20.34
CA ASN A 42 -10.78 0.17 19.88
C ASN A 42 -12.24 0.43 19.47
N SER A 43 -12.90 1.37 20.14
CA SER A 43 -14.32 1.66 19.91
C SER A 43 -14.64 2.14 18.49
N LYS A 44 -13.74 2.90 17.85
CA LYS A 44 -13.91 3.34 16.47
C LYS A 44 -13.87 2.14 15.53
N TRP A 45 -12.85 1.30 15.61
CA TRP A 45 -12.72 0.12 14.76
C TRP A 45 -13.81 -0.90 15.01
N ARG A 46 -14.25 -1.08 16.25
CA ARG A 46 -15.41 -1.91 16.58
C ARG A 46 -16.69 -1.40 15.90
N ASN A 47 -16.93 -0.08 15.92
CA ASN A 47 -18.08 0.49 15.24
C ASN A 47 -18.00 0.35 13.72
N GLU A 48 -16.83 0.51 13.13
CA GLU A 48 -16.60 0.25 11.70
C GLU A 48 -16.88 -1.23 11.38
N CYS A 49 -16.36 -2.17 12.17
CA CYS A 49 -16.63 -3.59 12.02
C CYS A 49 -18.12 -3.90 12.04
N LEU A 50 -18.88 -3.31 12.97
CA LEU A 50 -20.31 -3.59 13.14
C LEU A 50 -21.21 -2.88 12.11
N PHE A 51 -20.89 -1.62 11.76
CA PHE A 51 -21.87 -0.71 11.15
C PHE A 51 -21.42 -0.05 9.86
N LEU A 52 -20.14 -0.14 9.48
CA LEU A 52 -19.70 0.38 8.20
C LEU A 52 -20.33 -0.46 7.07
N ASP A 53 -21.11 0.18 6.22
CA ASP A 53 -21.62 -0.46 5.01
C ASP A 53 -20.61 -0.29 3.88
N TRP A 54 -19.88 -1.36 3.58
CA TRP A 54 -18.90 -1.38 2.49
C TRP A 54 -19.46 -2.19 1.32
N SER A 55 -20.48 -1.63 0.68
CA SER A 55 -21.14 -2.28 -0.44
C SER A 55 -20.34 -2.14 -1.75
N GLU A 56 -20.71 -2.92 -2.75
CA GLU A 56 -20.11 -2.83 -4.10
C GLU A 56 -20.26 -1.40 -4.66
N GLU A 57 -21.38 -0.71 -4.38
CA GLU A 57 -21.57 0.69 -4.80
C GLU A 57 -20.54 1.63 -4.15
N VAL A 58 -20.18 1.38 -2.89
CA VAL A 58 -19.15 2.16 -2.18
C VAL A 58 -17.78 1.92 -2.81
N VAL A 59 -17.45 0.67 -3.12
CA VAL A 59 -16.19 0.31 -3.82
C VAL A 59 -16.13 1.00 -5.18
N GLN A 60 -17.17 0.88 -6.00
CA GLN A 60 -17.25 1.52 -7.32
C GLN A 60 -17.15 3.04 -7.22
N LYS A 61 -17.80 3.65 -6.23
CA LYS A 61 -17.71 5.09 -6.00
C LYS A 61 -16.29 5.51 -5.64
N LYS A 62 -15.60 4.74 -4.80
CA LYS A 62 -14.21 5.02 -4.42
C LYS A 62 -13.28 4.91 -5.62
N ILE A 63 -13.41 3.85 -6.43
CA ILE A 63 -12.66 3.67 -7.68
C ILE A 63 -12.94 4.83 -8.65
N SER A 64 -14.20 5.25 -8.80
CA SER A 64 -14.55 6.40 -9.65
C SER A 64 -13.89 7.68 -9.17
N ASN A 65 -13.88 7.96 -7.87
CA ASN A 65 -13.22 9.15 -7.33
C ASN A 65 -11.70 9.15 -7.61
N ILE A 66 -11.04 7.99 -7.55
CA ILE A 66 -9.62 7.85 -7.91
C ILE A 66 -9.43 8.13 -9.40
N SER A 67 -10.27 7.56 -10.25
CA SER A 67 -10.24 7.80 -11.69
C SER A 67 -10.45 9.28 -12.01
N ASP A 68 -11.44 9.92 -11.40
CA ASP A 68 -11.76 11.35 -11.61
C ASP A 68 -10.58 12.24 -11.20
N LEU A 69 -9.88 11.90 -10.10
CA LEU A 69 -8.66 12.58 -9.71
C LEU A 69 -7.60 12.48 -10.80
N LEU A 70 -7.31 11.28 -11.31
CA LEU A 70 -6.32 11.07 -12.36
C LEU A 70 -6.69 11.80 -13.65
N ILE A 71 -7.95 11.78 -14.04
CA ILE A 71 -8.46 12.54 -15.19
C ILE A 71 -8.24 14.05 -15.01
N SER A 72 -8.49 14.56 -13.81
CA SER A 72 -8.35 15.99 -13.51
C SER A 72 -6.92 16.52 -13.62
N MET A 73 -5.91 15.62 -13.57
CA MET A 73 -4.49 15.97 -13.75
C MET A 73 -4.14 16.33 -15.21
N GLY A 74 -4.97 15.96 -16.18
CA GLY A 74 -4.73 16.26 -17.60
C GLY A 74 -3.36 15.81 -18.09
N GLU A 75 -2.55 16.71 -18.63
CA GLU A 75 -1.19 16.41 -19.14
C GLU A 75 -0.19 16.07 -18.02
N SER A 76 -0.52 16.35 -16.75
CA SER A 76 0.33 16.04 -15.60
C SER A 76 0.07 14.66 -15.01
N GLN A 77 -0.66 13.80 -15.71
CA GLN A 77 -0.92 12.42 -15.26
C GLN A 77 0.40 11.67 -15.06
N PRO A 78 0.56 10.95 -13.93
CA PRO A 78 1.77 10.19 -13.67
C PRO A 78 1.89 9.00 -14.63
N ASP A 79 3.10 8.69 -15.06
CA ASP A 79 3.36 7.50 -15.87
C ASP A 79 3.42 6.22 -14.99
N ILE A 80 3.72 6.39 -13.71
CA ILE A 80 3.82 5.32 -12.73
C ILE A 80 3.06 5.73 -11.47
N ILE A 81 2.16 4.86 -10.98
CA ILE A 81 1.41 5.03 -9.74
C ILE A 81 1.83 3.93 -8.77
N ALA A 82 2.55 4.30 -7.71
CA ALA A 82 2.83 3.43 -6.57
C ALA A 82 1.67 3.55 -5.58
N ILE A 83 1.01 2.44 -5.30
CA ILE A 83 -0.22 2.36 -4.53
C ILE A 83 0.06 1.71 -3.18
N GLN A 84 -0.54 2.26 -2.12
CA GLN A 84 -0.56 1.68 -0.79
C GLN A 84 -2.01 1.52 -0.32
N GLU A 85 -2.23 0.57 0.59
CA GLU A 85 -3.54 0.24 1.17
C GLU A 85 -4.58 -0.20 0.13
N ILE A 86 -4.17 -1.09 -0.73
CA ILE A 86 -5.04 -1.85 -1.61
C ILE A 86 -5.07 -3.31 -1.14
N GLU A 87 -6.23 -3.93 -1.15
CA GLU A 87 -6.41 -5.26 -0.59
C GLU A 87 -5.77 -6.35 -1.46
N ASN A 88 -6.27 -6.54 -2.66
CA ASN A 88 -5.94 -7.71 -3.46
C ASN A 88 -5.89 -7.39 -4.97
N LEU A 89 -5.55 -8.43 -5.74
CA LEU A 89 -5.46 -8.31 -7.19
C LEU A 89 -6.83 -8.07 -7.85
N ASN A 90 -7.93 -8.50 -7.22
CA ASN A 90 -9.28 -8.29 -7.75
C ASN A 90 -9.63 -6.79 -7.78
N VAL A 91 -9.52 -6.12 -6.64
CA VAL A 91 -9.81 -4.68 -6.58
C VAL A 91 -8.81 -3.84 -7.37
N LEU A 92 -7.54 -4.30 -7.49
CA LEU A 92 -6.56 -3.64 -8.37
C LEU A 92 -6.98 -3.72 -9.85
N ARG A 93 -7.48 -4.86 -10.31
CA ARG A 93 -8.03 -5.02 -11.67
C ARG A 93 -9.24 -4.12 -11.92
N MET A 94 -10.12 -4.00 -10.93
CA MET A 94 -11.27 -3.09 -11.02
C MET A 94 -10.81 -1.64 -11.22
N LEU A 95 -9.84 -1.19 -10.42
CA LEU A 95 -9.25 0.14 -10.56
C LEU A 95 -8.55 0.31 -11.92
N PHE A 96 -7.70 -0.65 -12.31
CA PHE A 96 -6.97 -0.61 -13.58
C PHE A 96 -7.94 -0.49 -14.78
N SER A 97 -8.97 -1.34 -14.86
CA SER A 97 -9.97 -1.29 -15.93
C SER A 97 -10.69 0.06 -16.02
N LYS A 98 -10.76 0.81 -14.92
CA LYS A 98 -11.39 2.12 -14.88
C LYS A 98 -10.48 3.23 -15.42
N ILE A 99 -9.15 3.01 -15.44
CA ILE A 99 -8.16 4.04 -15.82
C ILE A 99 -7.27 3.65 -17.00
N GLU A 100 -7.36 2.43 -17.53
CA GLU A 100 -6.54 1.95 -18.67
C GLU A 100 -6.62 2.87 -19.89
N PHE A 101 -7.78 3.51 -20.14
CA PHE A 101 -7.94 4.49 -21.23
C PHE A 101 -7.05 5.73 -21.09
N LEU A 102 -6.44 5.98 -19.92
CA LEU A 102 -5.45 7.03 -19.69
C LEU A 102 -4.03 6.64 -20.15
N GLY A 103 -3.90 5.47 -20.80
CA GLY A 103 -2.64 4.97 -21.35
C GLY A 103 -1.84 4.06 -20.40
N TYR A 104 -2.41 3.66 -19.27
CA TYR A 104 -1.81 2.63 -18.44
C TYR A 104 -1.94 1.26 -19.11
N THR A 105 -0.84 0.51 -19.13
CA THR A 105 -0.74 -0.75 -19.90
C THR A 105 -0.44 -1.96 -19.04
N ASP A 106 0.04 -1.75 -17.81
CA ASP A 106 0.46 -2.85 -16.94
C ASP A 106 0.25 -2.52 -15.45
N PHE A 107 0.11 -3.55 -14.63
CA PHE A 107 -0.02 -3.42 -13.19
C PHE A 107 0.51 -4.67 -12.48
N ALA A 108 0.92 -4.54 -11.23
CA ALA A 108 1.37 -5.64 -10.40
C ALA A 108 1.01 -5.45 -8.93
N LEU A 109 0.67 -6.55 -8.29
CA LEU A 109 0.52 -6.74 -6.86
C LEU A 109 0.94 -8.16 -6.52
N ILE A 110 1.67 -8.33 -5.43
CA ILE A 110 1.93 -9.64 -4.81
C ILE A 110 1.45 -9.53 -3.37
N GLU A 111 0.49 -10.35 -3.00
CA GLU A 111 -0.07 -10.36 -1.65
C GLU A 111 1.01 -10.65 -0.59
N GLY A 112 0.96 -9.90 0.48
CA GLY A 112 1.86 -10.00 1.61
C GLY A 112 1.24 -10.74 2.80
N GLU A 113 1.97 -10.69 3.91
CA GLU A 113 1.55 -11.34 5.18
C GLU A 113 0.79 -10.36 6.11
N ASP A 114 0.38 -9.17 5.65
CA ASP A 114 -0.40 -8.27 6.48
C ASP A 114 -1.73 -8.93 6.87
N TYR A 115 -2.03 -8.93 8.18
CA TYR A 115 -3.20 -9.64 8.70
C TYR A 115 -4.52 -9.01 8.25
N ARG A 116 -4.54 -7.72 7.90
CA ARG A 116 -5.72 -7.03 7.35
C ARG A 116 -5.90 -7.26 5.86
N GLY A 117 -4.90 -7.87 5.18
CA GLY A 117 -4.95 -8.09 3.74
C GLY A 117 -4.62 -6.86 2.89
N ILE A 118 -3.99 -5.81 3.45
CA ILE A 118 -3.62 -4.64 2.63
C ILE A 118 -2.17 -4.73 2.15
N ASP A 119 -1.98 -4.37 0.90
CA ASP A 119 -0.73 -4.53 0.18
C ASP A 119 -0.25 -3.27 -0.52
N ASN A 120 0.91 -3.40 -1.14
CA ASN A 120 1.50 -2.45 -2.07
C ASN A 120 1.25 -2.92 -3.51
N ALA A 121 0.95 -1.97 -4.39
CA ALA A 121 0.76 -2.26 -5.81
C ALA A 121 1.39 -1.18 -6.69
N ILE A 122 1.46 -1.45 -7.98
CA ILE A 122 1.88 -0.50 -9.00
C ILE A 122 0.96 -0.57 -10.21
N ILE A 123 0.69 0.58 -10.82
CA ILE A 123 0.09 0.71 -12.15
C ILE A 123 1.05 1.55 -13.00
N SER A 124 1.28 1.16 -14.25
CA SER A 124 2.32 1.74 -15.11
C SER A 124 1.87 1.89 -16.55
N LYS A 125 2.35 2.93 -17.23
CA LYS A 125 2.33 3.07 -18.68
C LYS A 125 3.46 2.30 -19.36
N TYR A 126 4.42 1.80 -18.60
CA TYR A 126 5.57 1.03 -19.07
C TYR A 126 5.42 -0.44 -18.73
N PRO A 127 5.99 -1.36 -19.54
CA PRO A 127 5.86 -2.79 -19.30
C PRO A 127 6.59 -3.23 -18.03
N ILE A 128 5.97 -4.15 -17.31
CA ILE A 128 6.52 -4.80 -16.11
C ILE A 128 7.22 -6.09 -16.50
N TYR A 129 8.53 -6.20 -16.24
CA TYR A 129 9.33 -7.40 -16.52
C TYR A 129 9.51 -8.33 -15.33
N GLY A 130 9.08 -7.91 -14.15
CA GLY A 130 9.12 -8.75 -12.96
C GLY A 130 8.73 -7.98 -11.71
N ALA A 131 8.24 -8.72 -10.73
CA ALA A 131 7.85 -8.19 -9.43
C ALA A 131 8.23 -9.19 -8.34
N ARG A 132 8.54 -8.69 -7.14
CA ARG A 132 8.79 -9.50 -5.95
C ARG A 132 8.60 -8.72 -4.67
N ASN A 133 8.29 -9.43 -3.58
CA ASN A 133 8.23 -8.90 -2.24
C ASN A 133 9.53 -9.18 -1.47
N PHE A 134 10.01 -8.20 -0.71
CA PHE A 134 11.05 -8.38 0.31
C PHE A 134 10.44 -8.16 1.69
N LYS A 135 10.48 -9.21 2.50
CA LYS A 135 10.04 -9.13 3.90
C LYS A 135 10.98 -8.21 4.69
N ILE A 136 10.41 -7.28 5.43
CA ILE A 136 11.16 -6.41 6.34
C ILE A 136 11.58 -7.23 7.55
N ARG A 137 12.87 -7.18 7.89
CA ARG A 137 13.42 -7.79 9.12
C ARG A 137 13.57 -6.72 10.17
N PHE A 138 12.87 -6.90 11.27
CA PHE A 138 12.96 -6.03 12.42
C PHE A 138 13.98 -6.57 13.42
N SER A 139 14.65 -5.66 14.16
CA SER A 139 15.52 -6.02 15.29
C SER A 139 14.70 -6.61 16.44
N ASP A 140 15.31 -7.42 17.29
CA ASP A 140 14.65 -8.08 18.43
C ASP A 140 14.02 -7.11 19.44
N SER A 141 14.44 -5.85 19.43
CA SER A 141 13.90 -4.79 20.29
C SER A 141 12.64 -4.13 19.72
N VAL A 142 12.21 -4.49 18.51
CA VAL A 142 11.08 -3.88 17.80
C VAL A 142 9.90 -4.84 17.75
N GLU A 143 8.85 -4.47 18.48
CA GLU A 143 7.57 -5.21 18.43
C GLU A 143 6.71 -4.68 17.27
N VAL A 144 6.70 -5.40 16.17
CA VAL A 144 5.79 -5.16 15.03
C VAL A 144 5.04 -6.45 14.74
N THR A 145 3.73 -6.44 14.93
CA THR A 145 2.88 -7.62 14.76
C THR A 145 2.62 -7.96 13.30
N SER A 146 2.63 -6.95 12.42
CA SER A 146 2.40 -7.11 10.98
C SER A 146 3.00 -5.93 10.23
N SER A 147 3.57 -6.17 9.06
CA SER A 147 4.08 -5.13 8.18
C SER A 147 4.01 -5.59 6.72
N ARG A 148 3.73 -4.63 5.83
CA ARG A 148 3.78 -4.86 4.39
C ARG A 148 5.22 -5.03 3.94
N PRO A 149 5.49 -5.92 2.98
CA PRO A 149 6.81 -6.07 2.39
C PRO A 149 7.20 -4.83 1.59
N ILE A 150 8.50 -4.67 1.33
CA ILE A 150 8.98 -3.76 0.29
C ILE A 150 8.70 -4.45 -1.05
N PHE A 151 7.87 -3.85 -1.88
CA PHE A 151 7.46 -4.39 -3.16
C PHE A 151 8.34 -3.83 -4.28
N GLU A 152 9.16 -4.68 -4.90
CA GLU A 152 10.00 -4.33 -6.04
C GLU A 152 9.30 -4.66 -7.34
N VAL A 153 9.35 -3.72 -8.28
CA VAL A 153 8.91 -3.93 -9.66
C VAL A 153 10.00 -3.47 -10.62
N LYS A 154 10.26 -4.25 -11.66
CA LYS A 154 11.19 -3.91 -12.74
C LYS A 154 10.40 -3.40 -13.93
N LEU A 155 10.59 -2.14 -14.27
CA LEU A 155 9.97 -1.46 -15.40
C LEU A 155 10.95 -1.29 -16.55
N GLY A 156 10.49 -1.46 -17.77
CA GLY A 156 11.25 -1.15 -18.98
C GLY A 156 10.98 0.27 -19.45
N LEU A 157 11.99 1.13 -19.41
CA LEU A 157 11.97 2.49 -19.93
C LEU A 157 13.08 2.67 -20.97
N ASP A 158 12.75 3.00 -22.21
CA ASP A 158 13.69 3.39 -23.27
C ASP A 158 14.92 2.45 -23.41
N ASN A 159 14.70 1.14 -23.41
CA ASN A 159 15.71 0.08 -23.42
C ASN A 159 16.54 -0.08 -22.13
N GLU A 160 16.17 0.57 -21.06
CA GLU A 160 16.76 0.36 -19.73
C GLU A 160 15.75 -0.29 -18.78
N ILE A 161 16.26 -0.97 -17.76
CA ILE A 161 15.47 -1.48 -16.64
C ILE A 161 15.63 -0.53 -15.47
N ILE A 162 14.50 -0.06 -14.92
CA ILE A 162 14.46 0.71 -13.68
C ILE A 162 13.73 -0.10 -12.63
N ARG A 163 14.28 -0.15 -11.41
CA ARG A 163 13.59 -0.77 -10.28
C ARG A 163 12.77 0.27 -9.53
N VAL A 164 11.51 -0.04 -9.33
CA VAL A 164 10.62 0.76 -8.49
C VAL A 164 10.32 -0.01 -7.21
N TYR A 165 10.62 0.59 -6.07
CA TYR A 165 10.30 0.04 -4.75
C TYR A 165 9.08 0.76 -4.21
N VAL A 166 7.99 0.03 -4.00
CA VAL A 166 6.80 0.55 -3.36
C VAL A 166 6.84 0.15 -1.89
N VAL A 167 6.73 1.14 -1.01
CA VAL A 167 6.82 0.94 0.44
C VAL A 167 5.57 1.46 1.16
N HIS A 168 5.23 0.78 2.26
CA HIS A 168 4.30 1.26 3.25
C HIS A 168 4.81 0.81 4.63
N PHE A 169 5.60 1.67 5.26
CA PHE A 169 6.29 1.38 6.51
C PHE A 169 5.37 1.40 7.73
N PRO A 170 5.80 0.87 8.89
CA PRO A 170 5.01 0.88 10.11
C PRO A 170 4.54 2.28 10.48
N ALA A 171 3.25 2.40 10.82
CA ALA A 171 2.63 3.67 11.16
C ALA A 171 3.26 4.34 12.41
N PRO A 172 3.12 5.67 12.58
CA PRO A 172 3.77 6.42 13.67
C PRO A 172 3.42 6.00 15.10
N TYR A 173 2.34 5.24 15.31
CA TYR A 173 2.04 4.65 16.63
C TYR A 173 3.00 3.50 17.02
N ASN A 174 3.71 2.91 16.06
CA ASN A 174 4.83 2.01 16.34
C ASN A 174 6.09 2.83 16.68
N SER A 175 7.08 2.18 17.29
CA SER A 175 8.34 2.85 17.61
C SER A 175 9.05 3.39 16.36
N ALA A 176 9.79 4.49 16.47
CA ALA A 176 10.59 5.02 15.38
C ALA A 176 11.64 4.00 14.87
N ASN A 177 12.14 3.12 15.75
CA ASN A 177 13.07 2.06 15.38
C ASN A 177 12.51 1.10 14.33
N SER A 178 11.19 0.88 14.30
CA SER A 178 10.58 0.04 13.28
C SER A 178 10.72 0.65 11.87
N ARG A 179 10.64 1.97 11.75
CA ARG A 179 10.84 2.68 10.48
C ARG A 179 12.31 2.78 10.11
N ILE A 180 13.21 2.89 11.09
CA ILE A 180 14.66 2.82 10.88
C ILE A 180 15.04 1.43 10.36
N ASP A 181 14.53 0.35 10.95
CA ASP A 181 14.77 -1.01 10.47
C ASP A 181 14.23 -1.20 9.05
N ALA A 182 13.03 -0.71 8.75
CA ALA A 182 12.45 -0.79 7.42
C ALA A 182 13.31 -0.04 6.37
N LEU A 183 13.80 1.15 6.70
CA LEU A 183 14.74 1.89 5.85
C LEU A 183 16.07 1.18 5.65
N ASN A 184 16.64 0.59 6.70
CA ASN A 184 17.87 -0.18 6.60
C ASN A 184 17.70 -1.41 5.68
N ASN A 185 16.53 -2.07 5.71
CA ASN A 185 16.22 -3.13 4.76
C ASN A 185 16.14 -2.60 3.33
N LEU A 186 15.46 -1.48 3.08
CA LEU A 186 15.42 -0.85 1.75
C LEU A 186 16.83 -0.49 1.28
N TYR A 187 17.63 0.15 2.15
CA TYR A 187 19.01 0.53 1.84
C TYR A 187 19.87 -0.68 1.46
N ALA A 188 19.77 -1.78 2.21
CA ALA A 188 20.48 -3.01 1.90
C ALA A 188 20.08 -3.59 0.54
N ILE A 189 18.78 -3.54 0.20
CA ILE A 189 18.26 -4.04 -1.08
C ILE A 189 18.81 -3.19 -2.23
N VAL A 190 18.69 -1.86 -2.17
CA VAL A 190 19.09 -0.98 -3.27
C VAL A 190 20.59 -0.98 -3.50
N ASN A 191 21.40 -1.22 -2.46
CA ASN A 191 22.87 -1.34 -2.59
C ASN A 191 23.33 -2.74 -3.00
N SER A 192 22.43 -3.70 -3.18
CA SER A 192 22.78 -5.05 -3.64
C SER A 192 22.91 -5.17 -5.16
N HIS A 193 22.71 -4.09 -5.91
CA HIS A 193 22.77 -4.04 -7.37
C HIS A 193 23.11 -2.62 -7.87
N ASP A 194 23.56 -2.51 -9.13
CA ASP A 194 23.93 -1.26 -9.79
C ASP A 194 22.80 -0.69 -10.68
N ASP A 195 21.62 -1.32 -10.70
CA ASP A 195 20.49 -0.84 -11.51
C ASP A 195 19.99 0.52 -11.00
N LYS A 196 19.51 1.36 -11.91
CA LYS A 196 18.79 2.59 -11.54
C LYS A 196 17.54 2.23 -10.75
N TRP A 197 17.25 3.00 -9.72
CA TRP A 197 16.08 2.73 -8.88
C TRP A 197 15.42 4.02 -8.36
N ILE A 198 14.16 3.87 -7.99
CA ILE A 198 13.38 4.87 -7.26
C ILE A 198 12.54 4.15 -6.19
N ALA A 199 12.42 4.75 -5.00
CA ALA A 199 11.50 4.31 -3.97
C ALA A 199 10.36 5.31 -3.81
N LEU A 200 9.14 4.80 -3.83
CA LEU A 200 7.89 5.56 -3.72
C LEU A 200 7.01 4.91 -2.66
N GLY A 201 6.23 5.68 -1.93
CA GLY A 201 5.29 5.09 -0.98
C GLY A 201 5.05 5.93 0.25
N ASP A 202 4.40 5.29 1.21
CA ASP A 202 4.16 5.84 2.53
C ASP A 202 5.25 5.37 3.50
N PHE A 203 6.25 6.19 3.70
CA PHE A 203 7.36 5.92 4.61
C PHE A 203 6.97 6.08 6.09
N ASN A 204 5.83 6.71 6.35
CA ASN A 204 5.33 6.96 7.71
C ASN A 204 6.33 7.65 8.66
N ILE A 205 7.35 8.33 8.12
CA ILE A 205 8.32 9.09 8.90
C ILE A 205 7.78 10.50 9.08
N THR A 206 7.54 10.87 10.32
CA THR A 206 7.03 12.20 10.65
C THR A 206 8.11 13.27 10.53
N SER A 207 7.71 14.52 10.28
CA SER A 207 8.65 15.65 10.26
C SER A 207 9.37 15.83 11.61
N GLN A 208 8.79 15.38 12.72
CA GLN A 208 9.43 15.41 14.02
C GLN A 208 10.51 14.35 14.15
N GLU A 209 10.23 13.12 13.70
CA GLU A 209 11.23 12.04 13.68
C GLU A 209 12.41 12.39 12.79
N GLU A 210 12.18 13.02 11.64
CA GLU A 210 13.28 13.46 10.78
C GLU A 210 14.14 14.54 11.46
N LYS A 211 13.53 15.50 12.17
CA LYS A 211 14.28 16.51 12.92
C LYS A 211 15.10 15.92 14.06
N ASP A 212 14.55 14.94 14.77
CA ASP A 212 15.16 14.37 15.97
C ASP A 212 16.23 13.32 15.63
N LEU A 213 16.01 12.55 14.57
CA LEU A 213 16.82 11.38 14.23
C LEU A 213 17.62 11.53 12.94
N GLY A 214 17.27 12.49 12.08
CA GLY A 214 17.94 12.70 10.79
C GLY A 214 17.91 11.46 9.89
N ILE A 215 16.79 10.73 9.91
CA ILE A 215 16.67 9.38 9.32
C ILE A 215 17.02 9.40 7.82
N TYR A 216 16.54 10.38 7.09
CA TYR A 216 16.80 10.50 5.66
C TYR A 216 18.23 10.94 5.34
N SER A 217 18.77 11.87 6.14
CA SER A 217 20.12 12.38 5.97
C SER A 217 21.20 11.32 6.26
N GLN A 218 20.93 10.41 7.22
CA GLN A 218 21.85 9.31 7.53
C GLN A 218 22.02 8.32 6.36
N LEU A 219 21.01 8.18 5.52
CA LEU A 219 20.99 7.24 4.40
C LEU A 219 21.30 7.90 3.05
N ASN A 220 21.64 9.20 3.01
CA ASN A 220 21.82 9.98 1.77
C ASN A 220 20.63 9.85 0.80
N LEU A 221 19.43 9.65 1.33
CA LEU A 221 18.22 9.56 0.53
C LEU A 221 17.75 10.96 0.18
N CYS A 222 17.66 11.25 -1.10
CA CYS A 222 16.98 12.44 -1.60
C CYS A 222 15.48 12.13 -1.64
N LEU A 223 14.72 12.66 -0.68
CA LEU A 223 13.27 12.55 -0.67
C LEU A 223 12.66 13.76 -1.33
N ILE A 224 11.93 13.50 -2.39
CA ILE A 224 11.01 14.47 -2.95
C ILE A 224 9.72 14.33 -2.15
N HIS A 225 9.48 15.25 -1.21
CA HIS A 225 8.16 15.41 -0.59
C HIS A 225 7.26 16.04 -1.66
N ILE A 226 6.29 15.28 -2.11
CA ILE A 226 5.21 15.76 -2.97
C ILE A 226 4.03 16.13 -2.10
#